data_4a968c324c4fcb806bb076e9359590bf
#
_entry.id   4a968c324c4fcb806bb076e9359590bf
#
_cell.length_a   1.000
_cell.length_b   1.000
_cell.length_c   1.000
_cell.angle_alpha   90.00
_cell.angle_beta   90.00
_cell.angle_gamma   90.00
#
_symmetry.space_group_name_H-M   'P 1'
#
loop_
_entity.id
_entity.type
_entity.pdbx_description
1 polymer ?
#
loop_
_entity_poly.entity_id
_entity_poly.type
_entity_poly.pdbx_seq_one_letter_code
_entity_poly.pdbx_strand_id
1 'polypeptide(L)'
;MGLSRLNIPGLVLYSGSIAPGVYQGKDVTIQDVFEAVGQHAAGNLSDEELEELENVACPGAGACGAQYTANTMATAIEFLGISPMGSASPGATDPRKNSIGFDSGKLVMEVLERGQRPKDILTRNAFENAIMCATSTGGSTNSVLHLLAMASEVNVPLKIDDFDLVSQQTPLIGDLRPGGKSVSYTHLRAHETD
;
A
#
# COMPACT_ATOMS: atom_id res chain seq x y z
N MET A 1 -6.41 -8.62 9.27
CA MET A 1 -7.33 -8.89 10.40
C MET A 1 -7.93 -10.29 10.35
N GLY A 2 -8.68 -10.72 9.32
CA GLY A 2 -9.28 -12.05 9.26
C GLY A 2 -8.28 -13.18 9.50
N LEU A 3 -7.14 -13.16 8.79
CA LEU A 3 -6.07 -14.14 8.96
C LEU A 3 -5.50 -14.13 10.41
N SER A 4 -5.29 -12.95 11.00
CA SER A 4 -4.82 -12.81 12.38
C SER A 4 -5.81 -13.40 13.40
N ARG A 5 -7.10 -13.14 13.21
CA ARG A 5 -8.18 -13.66 14.09
C ARG A 5 -8.31 -15.17 14.00
N LEU A 6 -8.35 -15.72 12.79
CA LEU A 6 -8.48 -17.16 12.55
C LEU A 6 -7.24 -17.93 13.00
N ASN A 7 -6.08 -17.30 12.99
CA ASN A 7 -4.79 -17.87 13.37
C ASN A 7 -4.52 -19.22 12.69
N ILE A 8 -4.77 -19.28 11.41
CA ILE A 8 -4.50 -20.46 10.54
C ILE A 8 -3.30 -20.15 9.64
N PRO A 9 -2.53 -21.16 9.19
CA PRO A 9 -1.49 -20.96 8.18
C PRO A 9 -2.06 -20.29 6.93
N GLY A 10 -1.35 -19.27 6.42
CA GLY A 10 -1.80 -18.52 5.25
C GLY A 10 -0.94 -17.30 5.02
N LEU A 11 -1.14 -16.66 3.89
CA LEU A 11 -0.50 -15.39 3.52
C LEU A 11 -1.50 -14.42 2.89
N VAL A 12 -1.11 -13.17 2.78
CA VAL A 12 -1.85 -12.14 2.06
C VAL A 12 -1.09 -11.81 0.79
N LEU A 13 -1.76 -11.83 -0.35
CA LEU A 13 -1.21 -11.41 -1.63
C LEU A 13 -1.92 -10.14 -2.11
N TYR A 14 -1.15 -9.08 -2.33
CA TYR A 14 -1.67 -7.83 -2.88
C TYR A 14 -1.80 -7.90 -4.39
N SER A 15 -2.96 -7.51 -4.92
CA SER A 15 -3.24 -7.54 -6.37
C SER A 15 -2.53 -6.47 -7.18
N GLY A 16 -2.06 -5.39 -6.54
CA GLY A 16 -1.28 -4.33 -7.17
C GLY A 16 -2.01 -3.00 -7.31
N SER A 17 -1.25 -1.94 -7.48
CA SER A 17 -1.74 -0.59 -7.74
C SER A 17 -2.13 -0.41 -9.21
N ILE A 18 -3.04 0.54 -9.47
CA ILE A 18 -3.38 0.99 -10.82
C ILE A 18 -2.23 1.80 -11.42
N ALA A 19 -2.05 1.71 -12.74
CA ALA A 19 -1.18 2.64 -13.45
C ALA A 19 -1.79 4.06 -13.42
N PRO A 20 -0.97 5.14 -13.44
CA PRO A 20 -1.49 6.48 -13.58
C PRO A 20 -2.14 6.65 -14.96
N GLY A 21 -3.15 7.53 -15.04
CA GLY A 21 -3.62 8.06 -16.31
C GLY A 21 -2.71 9.16 -16.83
N VAL A 22 -2.98 9.62 -18.03
CA VAL A 22 -2.27 10.77 -18.62
C VAL A 22 -3.27 11.84 -19.03
N TYR A 23 -3.14 13.03 -18.46
CA TYR A 23 -3.92 14.20 -18.83
C TYR A 23 -2.99 15.36 -19.17
N GLN A 24 -3.12 15.94 -20.35
CA GLN A 24 -2.28 17.03 -20.84
C GLN A 24 -0.76 16.75 -20.71
N GLY A 25 -0.34 15.48 -20.94
CA GLY A 25 1.07 15.07 -20.87
C GLY A 25 1.63 14.88 -19.46
N LYS A 26 0.78 14.87 -18.45
CA LYS A 26 1.16 14.64 -17.04
C LYS A 26 0.48 13.40 -16.50
N ASP A 27 1.19 12.68 -15.63
CA ASP A 27 0.61 11.56 -14.88
C ASP A 27 -0.45 12.08 -13.90
N VAL A 28 -1.64 11.47 -13.96
CA VAL A 28 -2.78 11.80 -13.11
C VAL A 28 -3.35 10.58 -12.42
N THR A 29 -3.93 10.79 -11.25
CA THR A 29 -4.54 9.76 -10.42
C THR A 29 -5.88 10.24 -9.90
N ILE A 30 -6.55 9.43 -9.11
CA ILE A 30 -7.80 9.81 -8.42
C ILE A 30 -7.63 11.06 -7.54
N GLN A 31 -6.42 11.35 -7.04
CA GLN A 31 -6.15 12.57 -6.26
C GLN A 31 -6.37 13.82 -7.13
N ASP A 32 -5.89 13.79 -8.37
CA ASP A 32 -6.04 14.92 -9.30
C ASP A 32 -7.53 15.19 -9.60
N VAL A 33 -8.35 14.13 -9.64
CA VAL A 33 -9.82 14.27 -9.78
C VAL A 33 -10.42 14.93 -8.55
N PHE A 34 -10.02 14.54 -7.33
CA PHE A 34 -10.52 15.19 -6.10
C PHE A 34 -10.16 16.68 -6.06
N GLU A 35 -8.95 17.03 -6.48
CA GLU A 35 -8.52 18.42 -6.58
C GLU A 35 -9.29 19.18 -7.67
N ALA A 36 -9.55 18.54 -8.81
CA ALA A 36 -10.33 19.09 -9.92
C ALA A 36 -11.79 19.38 -9.55
N VAL A 37 -12.43 18.49 -8.77
CA VAL A 37 -13.79 18.74 -8.25
C VAL A 37 -13.82 20.03 -7.40
N GLY A 38 -12.79 20.26 -6.58
CA GLY A 38 -12.66 21.50 -5.82
C GLY A 38 -12.48 22.74 -6.73
N GLN A 39 -11.66 22.64 -7.78
CA GLN A 39 -11.44 23.70 -8.76
C GLN A 39 -12.72 23.99 -9.56
N HIS A 40 -13.44 22.97 -9.99
CA HIS A 40 -14.72 23.09 -10.67
C HIS A 40 -15.75 23.81 -9.79
N ALA A 41 -15.91 23.40 -8.53
CA ALA A 41 -16.80 24.05 -7.57
C ALA A 41 -16.46 25.53 -7.32
N ALA A 42 -15.18 25.90 -7.48
CA ALA A 42 -14.71 27.28 -7.39
C ALA A 42 -14.85 28.07 -8.74
N GLY A 43 -15.33 27.45 -9.81
CA GLY A 43 -15.49 28.04 -11.14
C GLY A 43 -14.19 28.19 -11.94
N ASN A 44 -13.13 27.46 -11.55
CA ASN A 44 -11.81 27.50 -12.19
C ASN A 44 -11.58 26.36 -13.20
N LEU A 45 -12.53 25.44 -13.33
CA LEU A 45 -12.51 24.31 -14.27
C LEU A 45 -13.90 24.15 -14.88
N SER A 46 -14.00 23.85 -16.18
CA SER A 46 -15.27 23.58 -16.84
C SER A 46 -15.77 22.15 -16.60
N ASP A 47 -17.05 21.89 -16.93
CA ASP A 47 -17.63 20.56 -16.88
C ASP A 47 -16.88 19.60 -17.81
N GLU A 48 -16.53 20.05 -19.02
CA GLU A 48 -15.83 19.26 -20.02
C GLU A 48 -14.42 18.88 -19.57
N GLU A 49 -13.67 19.82 -18.98
CA GLU A 49 -12.31 19.56 -18.46
C GLU A 49 -12.33 18.57 -17.30
N LEU A 50 -13.34 18.67 -16.41
CA LEU A 50 -13.51 17.72 -15.31
C LEU A 50 -13.82 16.32 -15.85
N GLU A 51 -14.76 16.20 -16.80
CA GLU A 51 -15.13 14.92 -17.42
C GLU A 51 -13.95 14.29 -18.16
N GLU A 52 -13.16 15.06 -18.91
CA GLU A 52 -11.94 14.57 -19.56
C GLU A 52 -10.95 13.99 -18.55
N LEU A 53 -10.71 14.67 -17.42
CA LEU A 53 -9.81 14.21 -16.37
C LEU A 53 -10.34 12.94 -15.70
N GLU A 54 -11.62 12.88 -15.36
CA GLU A 54 -12.26 11.69 -14.76
C GLU A 54 -12.11 10.45 -15.65
N ASN A 55 -12.27 10.63 -16.98
CA ASN A 55 -12.20 9.54 -17.94
C ASN A 55 -10.78 8.92 -18.05
N VAL A 56 -9.74 9.69 -17.76
CA VAL A 56 -8.34 9.22 -17.92
C VAL A 56 -7.63 8.89 -16.62
N ALA A 57 -8.10 9.38 -15.48
CA ALA A 57 -7.36 9.28 -14.22
C ALA A 57 -7.21 7.86 -13.66
N CYS A 58 -8.13 6.95 -14.00
CA CYS A 58 -8.15 5.56 -13.53
C CYS A 58 -8.24 4.58 -14.70
N PRO A 59 -7.17 4.39 -15.50
CA PRO A 59 -7.22 3.78 -16.82
C PRO A 59 -7.30 2.24 -16.83
N GLY A 60 -7.48 1.58 -15.70
CA GLY A 60 -7.44 0.11 -15.73
C GLY A 60 -7.68 -0.55 -14.38
N ALA A 61 -7.10 -1.73 -14.19
CA ALA A 61 -7.23 -2.52 -12.97
C ALA A 61 -6.18 -2.13 -11.92
N GLY A 62 -6.55 -2.23 -10.66
CA GLY A 62 -5.66 -2.03 -9.52
C GLY A 62 -6.27 -1.18 -8.42
N ALA A 63 -5.59 -1.10 -7.28
CA ALA A 63 -5.91 -0.16 -6.22
C ALA A 63 -5.34 1.23 -6.56
N CYS A 64 -5.64 2.26 -5.73
CA CYS A 64 -5.19 3.63 -5.97
C CYS A 64 -3.68 3.72 -6.29
N GLY A 65 -3.31 4.59 -7.24
CA GLY A 65 -1.91 4.79 -7.66
C GLY A 65 -1.04 5.60 -6.70
N ALA A 66 -1.59 6.07 -5.57
CA ALA A 66 -0.86 6.81 -4.54
C ALA A 66 -0.74 5.97 -3.25
N GLN A 67 0.05 6.47 -2.28
CA GLN A 67 0.29 5.80 -0.99
C GLN A 67 -0.91 6.00 -0.03
N TYR A 68 -2.08 5.73 -0.51
CA TYR A 68 -3.33 5.64 0.25
C TYR A 68 -3.38 4.32 1.04
N THR A 69 -4.52 4.01 1.61
CA THR A 69 -4.68 2.88 2.54
C THR A 69 -4.25 1.55 1.91
N ALA A 70 -4.65 1.27 0.66
CA ALA A 70 -4.36 0.00 0.01
C ALA A 70 -2.86 -0.24 -0.18
N ASN A 71 -2.14 0.72 -0.76
CA ASN A 71 -0.68 0.60 -0.98
C ASN A 71 0.09 0.64 0.33
N THR A 72 -0.29 1.52 1.28
CA THR A 72 0.32 1.55 2.62
C THR A 72 0.18 0.20 3.32
N MET A 73 -1.03 -0.39 3.32
CA MET A 73 -1.23 -1.68 3.97
C MET A 73 -0.57 -2.82 3.21
N ALA A 74 -0.49 -2.76 1.88
CA ALA A 74 0.23 -3.75 1.09
C ALA A 74 1.70 -3.84 1.48
N THR A 75 2.38 -2.68 1.57
CA THR A 75 3.78 -2.64 2.02
C THR A 75 3.91 -2.99 3.52
N ALA A 76 3.03 -2.48 4.37
CA ALA A 76 3.06 -2.78 5.81
C ALA A 76 2.92 -4.28 6.11
N ILE A 77 2.06 -5.02 5.39
CA ILE A 77 1.89 -6.47 5.61
C ILE A 77 3.08 -7.29 5.11
N GLU A 78 3.89 -6.80 4.16
CA GLU A 78 5.19 -7.39 3.85
C GLU A 78 6.14 -7.27 5.04
N PHE A 79 6.24 -6.09 5.63
CA PHE A 79 7.08 -5.85 6.80
C PHE A 79 6.56 -6.52 8.08
N LEU A 80 5.26 -6.82 8.14
CA LEU A 80 4.70 -7.72 9.16
C LEU A 80 5.11 -9.19 8.96
N GLY A 81 5.59 -9.57 7.77
CA GLY A 81 6.01 -10.92 7.46
C GLY A 81 4.87 -11.88 7.06
N ILE A 82 3.68 -11.38 6.74
CA ILE A 82 2.52 -12.18 6.31
C ILE A 82 2.17 -12.01 4.82
N SER A 83 3.03 -11.36 4.07
CA SER A 83 2.98 -11.22 2.62
C SER A 83 4.36 -11.51 2.03
N PRO A 84 4.47 -12.07 0.82
CA PRO A 84 5.76 -12.26 0.18
C PRO A 84 6.46 -10.92 -0.06
N MET A 85 7.74 -10.81 0.33
CA MET A 85 8.51 -9.58 0.15
C MET A 85 8.63 -9.21 -1.33
N GLY A 86 8.40 -7.93 -1.65
CA GLY A 86 8.41 -7.39 -3.01
C GLY A 86 7.13 -7.61 -3.81
N SER A 87 6.12 -8.31 -3.25
CA SER A 87 4.85 -8.59 -3.94
C SER A 87 3.96 -7.37 -4.11
N ALA A 88 4.10 -6.36 -3.24
CA ALA A 88 3.34 -5.12 -3.28
C ALA A 88 3.84 -4.13 -4.35
N SER A 89 5.11 -4.21 -4.76
CA SER A 89 5.74 -3.26 -5.66
C SER A 89 5.18 -3.29 -7.10
N PRO A 90 5.01 -4.44 -7.77
CA PRO A 90 4.49 -4.45 -9.13
C PRO A 90 3.02 -4.01 -9.20
N GLY A 91 2.70 -3.18 -10.20
CA GLY A 91 1.32 -2.77 -10.49
C GLY A 91 0.43 -3.95 -10.87
N ALA A 92 -0.90 -3.74 -10.86
CA ALA A 92 -1.87 -4.81 -11.05
C ALA A 92 -1.78 -5.50 -12.43
N THR A 93 -1.37 -4.75 -13.46
CA THR A 93 -1.22 -5.25 -14.83
C THR A 93 0.21 -5.64 -15.19
N ASP A 94 1.15 -5.58 -14.23
CA ASP A 94 2.55 -5.93 -14.44
C ASP A 94 2.68 -7.43 -14.70
N PRO A 95 3.39 -7.87 -15.77
CA PRO A 95 3.61 -9.28 -16.06
C PRO A 95 4.24 -10.08 -14.91
N ARG A 96 5.03 -9.44 -14.05
CA ARG A 96 5.64 -10.05 -12.85
C ARG A 96 4.59 -10.58 -11.86
N LYS A 97 3.34 -10.09 -11.91
CA LYS A 97 2.25 -10.61 -11.06
C LYS A 97 1.96 -12.09 -11.28
N ASN A 98 2.18 -12.61 -12.49
CA ASN A 98 1.98 -14.03 -12.77
C ASN A 98 2.98 -14.92 -12.00
N SER A 99 4.28 -14.57 -12.01
CA SER A 99 5.31 -15.29 -11.25
C SER A 99 5.11 -15.12 -9.74
N ILE A 100 4.81 -13.90 -9.28
CA ILE A 100 4.52 -13.63 -7.87
C ILE A 100 3.33 -14.48 -7.39
N GLY A 101 2.26 -14.59 -8.18
CA GLY A 101 1.10 -15.41 -7.84
C GLY A 101 1.46 -16.89 -7.74
N PHE A 102 2.23 -17.39 -8.70
CA PHE A 102 2.70 -18.79 -8.71
C PHE A 102 3.61 -19.10 -7.50
N ASP A 103 4.59 -18.23 -7.22
CA ASP A 103 5.50 -18.42 -6.09
C ASP A 103 4.79 -18.25 -4.74
N SER A 104 3.79 -17.36 -4.66
CA SER A 104 2.92 -17.26 -3.48
C SER A 104 2.12 -18.55 -3.24
N GLY A 105 1.69 -19.24 -4.32
CA GLY A 105 1.04 -20.54 -4.23
C GLY A 105 1.97 -21.61 -3.64
N LYS A 106 3.25 -21.63 -4.02
CA LYS A 106 4.24 -22.52 -3.40
C LYS A 106 4.48 -22.15 -1.93
N LEU A 107 4.69 -20.86 -1.66
CA LEU A 107 4.97 -20.37 -0.31
C LEU A 107 3.83 -20.70 0.66
N VAL A 108 2.56 -20.59 0.26
CA VAL A 108 1.45 -20.93 1.15
C VAL A 108 1.42 -22.42 1.51
N MET A 109 1.84 -23.29 0.60
CA MET A 109 1.98 -24.73 0.90
C MET A 109 3.11 -24.98 1.91
N GLU A 110 4.25 -24.31 1.76
CA GLU A 110 5.34 -24.41 2.75
C GLU A 110 4.91 -23.88 4.13
N VAL A 111 4.19 -22.75 4.17
CA VAL A 111 3.63 -22.20 5.42
C VAL A 111 2.67 -23.18 6.08
N LEU A 112 1.85 -23.87 5.29
CA LEU A 112 0.93 -24.89 5.77
C LEU A 112 1.68 -26.12 6.33
N GLU A 113 2.67 -26.64 5.60
CA GLU A 113 3.48 -27.78 6.01
C GLU A 113 4.27 -27.52 7.30
N ARG A 114 4.80 -26.30 7.46
CA ARG A 114 5.49 -25.86 8.70
C ARG A 114 4.53 -25.59 9.85
N GLY A 115 3.21 -25.56 9.59
CA GLY A 115 2.19 -25.17 10.57
C GLY A 115 2.34 -23.74 11.08
N GLN A 116 3.03 -22.87 10.34
CA GLN A 116 3.32 -21.50 10.73
C GLN A 116 2.06 -20.63 10.69
N ARG A 117 1.75 -19.99 11.80
CA ARG A 117 0.51 -19.22 12.00
C ARG A 117 0.79 -17.73 12.17
N PRO A 118 -0.19 -16.85 11.95
CA PRO A 118 -0.02 -15.41 12.17
C PRO A 118 0.55 -15.03 13.54
N LYS A 119 0.13 -15.70 14.62
CA LYS A 119 0.63 -15.43 15.98
C LYS A 119 2.12 -15.74 16.16
N ASP A 120 2.69 -16.59 15.31
CA ASP A 120 4.13 -16.93 15.36
C ASP A 120 4.97 -15.84 14.67
N ILE A 121 4.34 -15.07 13.76
CA ILE A 121 5.00 -14.06 12.91
C ILE A 121 4.75 -12.64 13.45
N LEU A 122 3.50 -12.35 13.83
CA LEU A 122 3.04 -11.01 14.22
C LEU A 122 3.52 -10.66 15.63
N THR A 123 4.82 -10.48 15.79
CA THR A 123 5.47 -10.06 17.03
C THR A 123 5.45 -8.54 17.19
N ARG A 124 5.81 -8.03 18.38
CA ARG A 124 5.98 -6.60 18.61
C ARG A 124 6.93 -5.97 17.58
N ASN A 125 8.08 -6.58 17.32
CA ASN A 125 9.04 -6.09 16.34
C ASN A 125 8.47 -6.06 14.91
N ALA A 126 7.64 -7.04 14.55
CA ALA A 126 6.97 -7.05 13.24
C ALA A 126 6.04 -5.83 13.08
N PHE A 127 5.30 -5.47 14.13
CA PHE A 127 4.47 -4.25 14.11
C PHE A 127 5.31 -2.98 14.05
N GLU A 128 6.41 -2.89 14.76
CA GLU A 128 7.34 -1.75 14.69
C GLU A 128 7.94 -1.61 13.29
N ASN A 129 8.34 -2.70 12.65
CA ASN A 129 8.80 -2.70 11.25
C ASN A 129 7.71 -2.19 10.29
N ALA A 130 6.46 -2.61 10.48
CA ALA A 130 5.34 -2.15 9.66
C ALA A 130 5.04 -0.66 9.86
N ILE A 131 5.16 -0.14 11.08
CA ILE A 131 5.03 1.28 11.39
C ILE A 131 6.16 2.06 10.72
N MET A 132 7.41 1.61 10.82
CA MET A 132 8.56 2.22 10.13
C MET A 132 8.35 2.26 8.62
N CYS A 133 7.87 1.18 8.01
CA CYS A 133 7.55 1.13 6.58
C CYS A 133 6.49 2.16 6.20
N ALA A 134 5.37 2.20 6.91
CA ALA A 134 4.30 3.16 6.65
C ALA A 134 4.79 4.62 6.80
N THR A 135 5.58 4.90 7.83
CA THR A 135 6.13 6.23 8.09
C THR A 135 7.15 6.64 7.03
N SER A 136 8.08 5.74 6.68
CA SER A 136 9.15 6.04 5.71
C SER A 136 8.64 6.33 4.29
N THR A 137 7.42 5.93 3.98
CA THR A 137 6.77 6.15 2.68
C THR A 137 5.67 7.22 2.71
N GLY A 138 5.52 7.96 3.81
CA GLY A 138 4.44 8.93 3.96
C GLY A 138 3.06 8.31 3.83
N GLY A 139 2.89 7.10 4.38
CA GLY A 139 1.72 6.27 4.21
C GLY A 139 0.45 6.81 4.90
N SER A 140 -0.66 6.18 4.57
CA SER A 140 -1.99 6.53 5.08
C SER A 140 -2.09 6.36 6.60
N THR A 141 -2.68 7.34 7.28
CA THR A 141 -3.00 7.29 8.72
C THR A 141 -3.96 6.14 9.07
N ASN A 142 -4.69 5.59 8.11
CA ASN A 142 -5.52 4.39 8.30
C ASN A 142 -4.69 3.17 8.72
N SER A 143 -3.37 3.15 8.44
CA SER A 143 -2.48 2.10 8.92
C SER A 143 -2.45 2.00 10.43
N VAL A 144 -2.58 3.12 11.16
CA VAL A 144 -2.66 3.16 12.63
C VAL A 144 -3.84 2.31 13.11
N LEU A 145 -5.04 2.58 12.55
CA LEU A 145 -6.25 1.82 12.88
C LEU A 145 -6.08 0.33 12.60
N HIS A 146 -5.57 -0.01 11.42
CA HIS A 146 -5.45 -1.41 10.99
C HIS A 146 -4.39 -2.18 11.78
N LEU A 147 -3.23 -1.59 12.03
CA LEU A 147 -2.16 -2.24 12.80
C LEU A 147 -2.56 -2.43 14.27
N LEU A 148 -3.21 -1.44 14.90
CA LEU A 148 -3.75 -1.58 16.26
C LEU A 148 -4.77 -2.72 16.34
N ALA A 149 -5.68 -2.79 15.37
CA ALA A 149 -6.68 -3.86 15.32
C ALA A 149 -6.04 -5.24 15.11
N MET A 150 -5.03 -5.35 14.25
CA MET A 150 -4.31 -6.61 14.03
C MET A 150 -3.52 -7.03 15.26
N ALA A 151 -2.84 -6.08 15.93
CA ALA A 151 -2.10 -6.34 17.16
C ALA A 151 -3.02 -6.86 18.27
N SER A 152 -4.21 -6.27 18.40
CA SER A 152 -5.24 -6.72 19.34
C SER A 152 -5.69 -8.17 19.08
N GLU A 153 -5.87 -8.58 17.82
CA GLU A 153 -6.28 -9.96 17.46
C GLU A 153 -5.23 -11.03 17.83
N VAL A 154 -3.96 -10.65 17.87
CA VAL A 154 -2.86 -11.56 18.24
C VAL A 154 -2.32 -11.34 19.65
N ASN A 155 -2.95 -10.46 20.44
CA ASN A 155 -2.59 -10.08 21.79
C ASN A 155 -1.18 -9.46 21.92
N VAL A 156 -0.74 -8.72 20.92
CA VAL A 156 0.49 -7.92 20.98
C VAL A 156 0.14 -6.55 21.58
N PRO A 157 0.82 -6.11 22.65
CA PRO A 157 0.58 -4.79 23.22
C PRO A 157 1.14 -3.71 22.30
N LEU A 158 0.25 -3.05 21.58
CA LEU A 158 0.55 -1.90 20.71
C LEU A 158 -0.38 -0.75 21.08
N LYS A 159 0.17 0.46 21.22
CA LYS A 159 -0.55 1.68 21.58
C LYS A 159 -0.40 2.73 20.49
N ILE A 160 -1.30 3.71 20.48
CA ILE A 160 -1.24 4.82 19.51
C ILE A 160 0.06 5.62 19.65
N ASP A 161 0.55 5.81 20.88
CA ASP A 161 1.79 6.55 21.15
C ASP A 161 3.03 5.87 20.55
N ASP A 162 2.98 4.55 20.33
CA ASP A 162 4.09 3.83 19.69
C ASP A 162 4.33 4.29 18.25
N PHE A 163 3.27 4.72 17.55
CA PHE A 163 3.39 5.23 16.18
C PHE A 163 4.16 6.55 16.16
N ASP A 164 3.92 7.43 17.10
CA ASP A 164 4.67 8.68 17.23
C ASP A 164 6.14 8.41 17.55
N LEU A 165 6.41 7.56 18.54
CA LEU A 165 7.78 7.19 18.95
C LEU A 165 8.58 6.58 17.80
N VAL A 166 7.99 5.66 17.04
CA VAL A 166 8.64 5.04 15.88
C VAL A 166 8.83 6.06 14.76
N SER A 167 7.83 6.91 14.50
CA SER A 167 7.90 7.90 13.42
C SER A 167 9.00 8.94 13.64
N GLN A 168 9.25 9.37 14.88
CA GLN A 168 10.31 10.31 15.23
C GLN A 168 11.71 9.78 14.90
N GLN A 169 11.88 8.45 14.84
CA GLN A 169 13.17 7.80 14.58
C GLN A 169 13.29 7.30 13.13
N THR A 170 12.22 7.43 12.34
CA THR A 170 12.14 6.88 10.99
C THR A 170 12.28 8.01 9.95
N PRO A 171 13.31 7.99 9.10
CA PRO A 171 13.43 8.97 8.03
C PRO A 171 12.37 8.74 6.95
N LEU A 172 11.90 9.83 6.33
CA LEU A 172 11.10 9.75 5.11
C LEU A 172 12.00 9.35 3.95
N ILE A 173 11.70 8.23 3.29
CA ILE A 173 12.48 7.69 2.15
C ILE A 173 11.70 7.87 0.84
N GLY A 174 10.39 7.61 0.87
CA GLY A 174 9.53 7.71 -0.31
C GLY A 174 8.75 9.03 -0.34
N ASP A 175 9.02 9.89 -1.32
CA ASP A 175 8.28 11.14 -1.57
C ASP A 175 7.00 10.84 -2.35
N LEU A 176 6.07 10.10 -1.74
CA LEU A 176 4.87 9.57 -2.40
C LEU A 176 3.64 10.42 -2.10
N ARG A 177 2.75 10.55 -3.11
CA ARG A 177 1.42 11.16 -2.93
C ARG A 177 0.58 10.33 -1.93
N PRO A 178 -0.26 10.95 -1.08
CA PRO A 178 -0.73 12.34 -1.13
C PRO A 178 0.21 13.37 -0.46
N GLY A 179 1.15 12.97 0.39
CA GLY A 179 2.04 13.88 1.10
C GLY A 179 3.22 14.39 0.25
N GLY A 180 3.66 13.59 -0.70
CA GLY A 180 4.78 13.85 -1.59
C GLY A 180 4.35 14.18 -3.03
N LYS A 181 5.33 14.16 -3.95
CA LYS A 181 5.15 14.56 -5.35
C LYS A 181 4.91 13.40 -6.30
N SER A 182 5.41 12.20 -5.97
CA SER A 182 5.45 11.07 -6.88
C SER A 182 4.27 10.12 -6.65
N VAL A 183 3.68 9.57 -7.73
CA VAL A 183 2.80 8.40 -7.63
C VAL A 183 3.63 7.16 -7.34
N SER A 184 3.06 6.17 -6.65
CA SER A 184 3.80 4.96 -6.22
C SER A 184 4.52 4.25 -7.36
N TYR A 185 3.91 4.21 -8.55
CA TYR A 185 4.47 3.55 -9.73
C TYR A 185 5.70 4.29 -10.31
N THR A 186 5.68 5.63 -10.38
CA THR A 186 6.80 6.41 -10.93
C THR A 186 8.02 6.39 -10.02
N HIS A 187 7.83 6.29 -8.72
CA HIS A 187 8.93 6.15 -7.78
C HIS A 187 9.69 4.81 -7.98
N LEU A 188 8.95 3.75 -8.26
CA LEU A 188 9.54 2.43 -8.56
C LEU A 188 10.29 2.41 -9.90
N ARG A 189 9.80 3.12 -10.91
CA ARG A 189 10.49 3.23 -12.22
C ARG A 189 11.83 3.94 -12.14
N ALA A 190 12.00 4.90 -11.25
CA ALA A 190 13.27 5.62 -11.09
C ALA A 190 14.43 4.71 -10.64
N HIS A 191 14.13 3.57 -10.02
CA HIS A 191 15.12 2.58 -9.60
C HIS A 191 15.34 1.44 -10.61
N GLU A 192 14.57 1.38 -11.70
CA GLU A 192 14.75 0.36 -12.75
C GLU A 192 15.73 0.84 -13.87
N THR A 193 16.19 2.08 -13.82
CA THR A 193 17.03 2.72 -14.86
C THR A 193 18.51 2.90 -14.45
N ASP A 194 18.90 2.46 -13.27
CA ASP A 194 20.27 2.36 -12.78
C ASP A 194 20.69 0.88 -12.72
#